data_dd3ca05a16d2d233c527d0111d0a062c
#
_entry.id   dd3ca05a16d2d233c527d0111d0a062c
#
_cell.length_a   1.000
_cell.length_b   1.000
_cell.length_c   1.000
_cell.angle_alpha   90.00
_cell.angle_beta   90.00
_cell.angle_gamma   90.00
#
_symmetry.space_group_name_H-M   'P 1'
#
loop_
_entity.id
_entity.type
_entity.pdbx_description
1 polymer ?
#
loop_
_entity_poly.entity_id
_entity_poly.type
_entity_poly.pdbx_seq_one_letter_code
_entity_poly.pdbx_strand_id
1 'polypeptide(L)'
;MDRYLLEANIRADASSRFYKDNRWGYFPSFSAGWRISQEEFMKNISWINNLKIRASWGTLGNINNVGNYDYFQNYNLGSDYNFNDEAVKGILESKPANLGLGWETVALTDFGVDIDLFDNKLSIVADYYIKNTSDILLGYNVPVETGIWSAPSQNIGKVKNTGFEMALTYRGNVGDLKYTV
;
A
#
# COMPACT_ATOMS: atom_id res chain seq x y z
N MET A 1 -22.75 -12.11 -21.88
CA MET A 1 -23.17 -10.72 -21.56
C MET A 1 -22.23 -10.13 -20.51
N ASP A 2 -21.02 -9.83 -20.86
CA ASP A 2 -19.99 -9.38 -19.88
C ASP A 2 -19.67 -7.90 -20.10
N ARG A 3 -20.71 -7.05 -20.06
CA ARG A 3 -20.59 -5.60 -20.28
C ARG A 3 -20.11 -4.90 -19.03
N TYR A 4 -20.65 -5.30 -17.90
CA TYR A 4 -20.36 -4.72 -16.60
C TYR A 4 -19.68 -5.76 -15.70
N LEU A 5 -18.54 -5.41 -15.16
CA LEU A 5 -17.75 -6.24 -14.29
C LEU A 5 -17.69 -5.56 -12.93
N LEU A 6 -18.03 -6.28 -11.87
CA LEU A 6 -17.98 -5.79 -10.50
C LEU A 6 -17.29 -6.83 -9.63
N GLU A 7 -16.39 -6.38 -8.78
CA GLU A 7 -15.71 -7.23 -7.80
C GLU A 7 -15.64 -6.50 -6.47
N ALA A 8 -15.86 -7.24 -5.39
CA ALA A 8 -15.71 -6.75 -4.03
C ALA A 8 -14.99 -7.81 -3.20
N ASN A 9 -13.95 -7.43 -2.48
CA ASN A 9 -13.19 -8.30 -1.60
C ASN A 9 -13.00 -7.63 -0.25
N ILE A 10 -12.85 -8.45 0.80
CA ILE A 10 -12.42 -8.01 2.11
C ILE A 10 -11.40 -9.01 2.66
N ARG A 11 -10.29 -8.50 3.20
CA ARG A 11 -9.28 -9.27 3.88
C ARG A 11 -9.22 -8.85 5.34
N ALA A 12 -9.17 -9.81 6.24
CA ALA A 12 -8.95 -9.59 7.66
C ALA A 12 -7.61 -10.24 8.04
N ASP A 13 -6.67 -9.44 8.50
CA ASP A 13 -5.36 -9.90 8.93
C ASP A 13 -5.16 -9.59 10.41
N ALA A 14 -4.40 -10.45 11.11
CA ALA A 14 -4.05 -10.21 12.50
C ALA A 14 -2.55 -10.38 12.71
N SER A 15 -1.97 -9.52 13.57
CA SER A 15 -0.57 -9.61 13.94
C SER A 15 -0.37 -9.51 15.45
N SER A 16 0.44 -10.44 16.00
CA SER A 16 0.88 -10.40 17.40
C SER A 16 1.88 -9.28 17.71
N ARG A 17 2.39 -8.59 16.66
CA ARG A 17 3.27 -7.41 16.82
C ARG A 17 2.57 -6.19 17.36
N PHE A 18 1.23 -6.23 17.43
CA PHE A 18 0.40 -5.17 18.00
C PHE A 18 -0.23 -5.57 19.33
N TYR A 19 -0.55 -4.60 20.14
CA TYR A 19 -1.33 -4.83 21.34
C TYR A 19 -2.71 -5.39 20.98
N LYS A 20 -3.33 -6.13 21.91
CA LYS A 20 -4.55 -6.91 21.68
C LYS A 20 -5.66 -6.19 20.91
N ASP A 21 -5.82 -4.88 21.17
CA ASP A 21 -6.91 -4.09 20.61
C ASP A 21 -6.65 -3.62 19.17
N ASN A 22 -5.37 -3.63 18.73
CA ASN A 22 -4.94 -3.18 17.40
C ASN A 22 -4.43 -4.32 16.50
N ARG A 23 -4.61 -5.58 16.93
CA ARG A 23 -4.10 -6.73 16.18
C ARG A 23 -4.76 -6.94 14.84
N TRP A 24 -6.07 -6.68 14.76
CA TRP A 24 -6.84 -6.94 13.58
C TRP A 24 -6.88 -5.72 12.67
N GLY A 25 -6.55 -5.96 11.39
CA GLY A 25 -6.75 -5.00 10.30
C GLY A 25 -7.74 -5.54 9.29
N TYR A 26 -8.60 -4.68 8.76
CA TYR A 26 -9.61 -5.01 7.75
C TYR A 26 -9.33 -4.20 6.50
N PHE A 27 -9.17 -4.88 5.36
CA PHE A 27 -8.72 -4.28 4.12
C PHE A 27 -9.72 -4.61 3.00
N PRO A 28 -10.75 -3.76 2.83
CA PRO A 28 -11.69 -3.89 1.73
C PRO A 28 -11.09 -3.43 0.41
N SER A 29 -11.60 -4.01 -0.70
CA SER A 29 -11.31 -3.55 -2.05
C SER A 29 -12.53 -3.73 -2.96
N PHE A 30 -12.68 -2.82 -3.92
CA PHE A 30 -13.74 -2.81 -4.91
C PHE A 30 -13.16 -2.50 -6.28
N SER A 31 -13.67 -3.17 -7.31
CA SER A 31 -13.37 -2.82 -8.68
C SER A 31 -14.61 -2.86 -9.54
N ALA A 32 -14.63 -1.99 -10.54
CA ALA A 32 -15.67 -1.92 -11.55
C ALA A 32 -15.04 -1.79 -12.93
N GLY A 33 -15.62 -2.45 -13.90
CA GLY A 33 -15.23 -2.37 -15.30
C GLY A 33 -16.45 -2.27 -16.20
N TRP A 34 -16.38 -1.39 -17.19
CA TRP A 34 -17.39 -1.25 -18.22
C TRP A 34 -16.77 -1.49 -19.60
N ARG A 35 -17.21 -2.55 -20.27
CA ARG A 35 -16.79 -2.89 -21.61
C ARG A 35 -17.67 -2.17 -22.63
N ILE A 36 -17.34 -0.93 -22.93
CA ILE A 36 -18.09 -0.03 -23.82
C ILE A 36 -18.20 -0.65 -25.23
N SER A 37 -17.14 -1.33 -25.69
CA SER A 37 -17.14 -2.01 -27.00
C SER A 37 -18.25 -3.07 -27.17
N GLN A 38 -18.86 -3.54 -26.07
CA GLN A 38 -19.96 -4.51 -26.11
C GLN A 38 -21.34 -3.83 -26.14
N GLU A 39 -21.42 -2.51 -26.13
CA GLU A 39 -22.66 -1.77 -26.21
C GLU A 39 -23.20 -1.72 -27.65
N GLU A 40 -24.53 -1.62 -27.79
CA GLU A 40 -25.20 -1.65 -29.08
C GLU A 40 -24.75 -0.48 -30.00
N PHE A 41 -24.51 0.69 -29.42
CA PHE A 41 -24.06 1.87 -30.17
C PHE A 41 -22.63 1.76 -30.71
N MET A 42 -21.82 0.81 -30.17
CA MET A 42 -20.45 0.57 -30.60
C MET A 42 -20.34 -0.47 -31.72
N LYS A 43 -21.36 -1.25 -31.98
CA LYS A 43 -21.33 -2.37 -32.97
C LYS A 43 -21.00 -1.95 -34.39
N ASN A 44 -21.32 -0.71 -34.75
CA ASN A 44 -21.04 -0.17 -36.08
C ASN A 44 -19.61 0.40 -36.24
N ILE A 45 -18.83 0.38 -35.20
CA ILE A 45 -17.46 0.92 -35.17
C ILE A 45 -16.47 -0.24 -35.29
N SER A 46 -16.11 -0.59 -36.52
CA SER A 46 -15.28 -1.78 -36.79
C SER A 46 -13.79 -1.65 -36.43
N TRP A 47 -13.28 -0.45 -36.29
CA TRP A 47 -11.86 -0.21 -36.00
C TRP A 47 -11.52 -0.25 -34.51
N ILE A 48 -12.53 -0.26 -33.63
CA ILE A 48 -12.37 -0.45 -32.18
C ILE A 48 -12.75 -1.88 -31.84
N ASN A 49 -11.78 -2.70 -31.48
CA ASN A 49 -11.99 -4.10 -31.12
C ASN A 49 -12.35 -4.26 -29.64
N ASN A 50 -11.74 -3.43 -28.80
CA ASN A 50 -12.03 -3.40 -27.37
C ASN A 50 -11.93 -1.97 -26.86
N LEU A 51 -12.88 -1.58 -26.04
CA LEU A 51 -12.85 -0.34 -25.26
C LEU A 51 -13.45 -0.65 -23.91
N LYS A 52 -12.60 -0.57 -22.86
CA LYS A 52 -12.99 -0.85 -21.50
C LYS A 52 -12.49 0.28 -20.59
N ILE A 53 -13.38 0.78 -19.77
CA ILE A 53 -13.06 1.68 -18.66
C ILE A 53 -13.08 0.86 -17.38
N ARG A 54 -12.15 1.11 -16.49
CA ARG A 54 -12.05 0.45 -15.19
C ARG A 54 -11.77 1.47 -14.09
N ALA A 55 -12.30 1.18 -12.93
CA ALA A 55 -12.00 1.92 -11.71
C ALA A 55 -11.84 0.91 -10.58
N SER A 56 -10.84 1.13 -9.74
CA SER A 56 -10.63 0.32 -8.55
C SER A 56 -10.24 1.19 -7.35
N TRP A 57 -10.61 0.70 -6.19
CA TRP A 57 -10.19 1.23 -4.91
C TRP A 57 -9.97 0.08 -3.95
N GLY A 58 -8.89 0.14 -3.18
CA GLY A 58 -8.62 -0.88 -2.19
C GLY A 58 -7.64 -0.41 -1.13
N THR A 59 -7.67 -1.09 0.01
CA THR A 59 -6.75 -0.85 1.11
C THR A 59 -5.88 -2.06 1.38
N LEU A 60 -4.66 -1.82 1.85
CA LEU A 60 -3.68 -2.82 2.27
C LEU A 60 -3.03 -2.40 3.58
N GLY A 61 -2.82 -3.37 4.47
CA GLY A 61 -2.05 -3.18 5.69
C GLY A 61 -0.57 -3.53 5.49
N ASN A 62 0.30 -2.76 6.12
CA ASN A 62 1.74 -3.03 6.16
C ASN A 62 2.23 -3.06 7.61
N ILE A 63 3.09 -4.05 7.93
CA ILE A 63 3.71 -4.23 9.26
C ILE A 63 5.23 -4.35 9.19
N ASN A 64 5.84 -4.10 8.02
CA ASN A 64 7.26 -4.38 7.82
C ASN A 64 8.18 -3.58 8.75
N ASN A 65 7.73 -2.40 9.19
CA ASN A 65 8.49 -1.51 10.07
C ASN A 65 8.16 -1.72 11.55
N VAL A 66 7.38 -2.77 11.91
CA VAL A 66 7.00 -3.08 13.29
C VAL A 66 7.87 -4.21 13.81
N GLY A 67 8.65 -3.95 14.85
CA GLY A 67 9.42 -4.98 15.56
C GLY A 67 8.53 -5.86 16.46
N ASN A 68 9.08 -6.99 16.88
CA ASN A 68 8.43 -7.80 17.89
C ASN A 68 8.42 -7.05 19.23
N TYR A 69 7.25 -6.97 19.86
CA TYR A 69 7.07 -6.30 21.17
C TYR A 69 7.34 -4.78 21.16
N ASP A 70 7.30 -4.11 20.00
CA ASP A 70 7.52 -2.67 19.89
C ASP A 70 6.51 -1.82 20.66
N TYR A 71 5.37 -2.39 21.00
CA TYR A 71 4.34 -1.75 21.81
C TYR A 71 4.61 -1.80 23.33
N PHE A 72 5.59 -2.63 23.78
CA PHE A 72 5.97 -2.72 25.19
C PHE A 72 7.03 -1.69 25.57
N GLN A 73 7.05 -1.37 26.85
CA GLN A 73 8.13 -0.66 27.48
C GLN A 73 9.36 -1.56 27.58
N ASN A 74 10.50 -1.06 27.13
CA ASN A 74 11.76 -1.79 27.18
C ASN A 74 12.71 -1.15 28.18
N TYR A 75 13.43 -2.00 28.90
CA TYR A 75 14.46 -1.60 29.85
C TYR A 75 15.82 -2.12 29.38
N ASN A 76 16.82 -1.26 29.51
CA ASN A 76 18.21 -1.63 29.27
C ASN A 76 18.87 -1.96 30.60
N LEU A 77 19.46 -3.15 30.70
CA LEU A 77 20.22 -3.61 31.85
C LEU A 77 21.69 -3.28 31.61
N GLY A 78 22.39 -2.77 32.60
CA GLY A 78 23.83 -2.44 32.48
C GLY A 78 24.11 -0.96 32.28
N SER A 79 23.16 -0.08 32.63
CA SER A 79 23.41 1.36 32.79
C SER A 79 24.06 1.57 34.15
N ASP A 80 25.31 1.10 34.29
CA ASP A 80 26.02 1.07 35.55
C ASP A 80 26.42 2.48 36.02
N TYR A 81 26.33 2.73 37.32
CA TYR A 81 26.71 3.97 37.91
C TYR A 81 27.76 3.70 39.03
N ASN A 82 28.79 4.52 39.09
CA ASN A 82 29.81 4.43 40.13
C ASN A 82 29.33 5.08 41.42
N PHE A 83 29.16 4.29 42.45
CA PHE A 83 28.91 4.74 43.80
C PHE A 83 30.10 4.34 44.65
N ASN A 84 30.80 5.35 45.23
CA ASN A 84 31.91 5.15 46.18
C ASN A 84 33.03 4.24 45.59
N ASP A 85 33.40 4.48 44.32
CA ASP A 85 34.37 3.69 43.53
C ASP A 85 33.94 2.24 43.23
N GLU A 86 32.70 1.87 43.51
CA GLU A 86 32.14 0.60 43.14
C GLU A 86 31.09 0.77 42.01
N ALA A 87 31.17 -0.09 40.97
CA ALA A 87 30.19 -0.10 39.89
C ALA A 87 28.91 -0.80 40.36
N VAL A 88 27.82 -0.04 40.48
CA VAL A 88 26.48 -0.57 40.82
C VAL A 88 25.68 -0.73 39.53
N LYS A 89 25.08 -1.89 39.33
CA LYS A 89 24.26 -2.19 38.20
C LYS A 89 22.97 -1.36 38.22
N GLY A 90 22.74 -0.62 37.12
CA GLY A 90 21.56 0.19 36.92
C GLY A 90 20.62 -0.36 35.86
N ILE A 91 19.39 0.13 35.90
CA ILE A 91 18.35 -0.16 34.91
C ILE A 91 17.86 1.17 34.40
N LEU A 92 17.83 1.30 33.06
CA LEU A 92 17.30 2.50 32.38
C LEU A 92 16.15 2.12 31.48
N GLU A 93 15.07 2.92 31.48
CA GLU A 93 14.04 2.83 30.47
C GLU A 93 14.64 3.20 29.12
N SER A 94 14.65 2.23 28.19
CA SER A 94 15.23 2.44 26.86
C SER A 94 14.21 2.91 25.83
N LYS A 95 12.95 2.48 25.97
CA LYS A 95 11.85 2.83 25.06
C LYS A 95 10.53 2.81 25.81
N PRO A 96 9.76 3.90 25.80
CA PRO A 96 8.43 3.94 26.40
C PRO A 96 7.43 3.06 25.65
N ALA A 97 6.42 2.57 26.34
CA ALA A 97 5.35 1.78 25.75
C ALA A 97 4.49 2.63 24.80
N ASN A 98 4.07 2.02 23.69
CA ASN A 98 3.04 2.57 22.81
C ASN A 98 1.97 1.50 22.50
N LEU A 99 0.97 1.41 23.37
CA LEU A 99 -0.14 0.47 23.17
C LEU A 99 -1.07 0.85 22.00
N GLY A 100 -0.96 2.08 21.49
CA GLY A 100 -1.68 2.58 20.32
C GLY A 100 -1.04 2.22 18.98
N LEU A 101 0.10 1.51 18.99
CA LEU A 101 0.78 1.08 17.78
C LEU A 101 -0.13 0.21 16.92
N GLY A 102 -0.29 0.57 15.64
CA GLY A 102 -1.22 -0.08 14.72
C GLY A 102 -0.67 -0.25 13.31
N TRP A 103 -1.53 -0.71 12.43
CA TRP A 103 -1.23 -0.97 11.03
C TRP A 103 -0.93 0.33 10.28
N GLU A 104 0.13 0.32 9.49
CA GLU A 104 0.28 1.27 8.38
C GLU A 104 -0.69 0.89 7.28
N THR A 105 -1.44 1.85 6.75
CA THR A 105 -2.48 1.61 5.76
C THR A 105 -2.12 2.27 4.43
N VAL A 106 -2.22 1.50 3.35
CA VAL A 106 -2.09 1.99 1.97
C VAL A 106 -3.46 1.93 1.32
N ALA A 107 -4.01 3.05 0.91
CA ALA A 107 -5.21 3.15 0.10
C ALA A 107 -4.82 3.52 -1.34
N LEU A 108 -5.19 2.67 -2.30
CA LEU A 108 -4.96 2.87 -3.72
C LEU A 108 -6.30 3.10 -4.43
N THR A 109 -6.38 4.17 -5.20
CA THR A 109 -7.46 4.43 -6.17
C THR A 109 -6.84 4.44 -7.54
N ASP A 110 -7.44 3.74 -8.47
CA ASP A 110 -6.95 3.60 -9.84
C ASP A 110 -8.10 3.78 -10.83
N PHE A 111 -7.85 4.53 -11.90
CA PHE A 111 -8.74 4.72 -13.05
C PHE A 111 -7.98 4.35 -14.31
N GLY A 112 -8.48 3.35 -15.02
CA GLY A 112 -7.81 2.83 -16.21
C GLY A 112 -8.71 2.79 -17.43
N VAL A 113 -8.08 2.83 -18.60
CA VAL A 113 -8.73 2.59 -19.90
C VAL A 113 -7.90 1.61 -20.72
N ASP A 114 -8.55 0.61 -21.26
CA ASP A 114 -7.98 -0.38 -22.16
C ASP A 114 -8.61 -0.21 -23.54
N ILE A 115 -7.80 0.01 -24.57
CA ILE A 115 -8.26 0.23 -25.96
C ILE A 115 -7.48 -0.70 -26.89
N ASP A 116 -8.19 -1.50 -27.67
CA ASP A 116 -7.59 -2.29 -28.77
C ASP A 116 -8.18 -1.83 -30.09
N LEU A 117 -7.33 -1.53 -31.05
CA LEU A 117 -7.66 -0.94 -32.34
C LEU A 117 -7.13 -1.79 -33.49
N PHE A 118 -7.78 -1.65 -34.67
CA PHE A 118 -7.31 -2.18 -35.95
C PHE A 118 -7.01 -3.69 -35.90
N ASP A 119 -8.00 -4.48 -35.54
CA ASP A 119 -7.88 -5.95 -35.38
C ASP A 119 -6.78 -6.33 -34.36
N ASN A 120 -6.77 -5.62 -33.23
CA ASN A 120 -5.81 -5.78 -32.13
C ASN A 120 -4.34 -5.52 -32.52
N LYS A 121 -4.11 -4.79 -33.60
CA LYS A 121 -2.74 -4.39 -33.98
C LYS A 121 -2.18 -3.32 -33.06
N LEU A 122 -3.00 -2.43 -32.54
CA LEU A 122 -2.61 -1.41 -31.61
C LEU A 122 -3.39 -1.57 -30.29
N SER A 123 -2.69 -1.82 -29.21
CA SER A 123 -3.24 -1.85 -27.84
C SER A 123 -2.71 -0.67 -27.03
N ILE A 124 -3.59 0.04 -26.38
CA ILE A 124 -3.31 1.17 -25.50
C ILE A 124 -3.88 0.85 -24.13
N VAL A 125 -3.06 0.92 -23.11
CA VAL A 125 -3.47 0.85 -21.71
C VAL A 125 -3.00 2.14 -21.05
N ALA A 126 -3.90 2.84 -20.38
CA ALA A 126 -3.58 4.06 -19.67
C ALA A 126 -4.24 4.05 -18.30
N ASP A 127 -3.47 4.41 -17.28
CA ASP A 127 -3.88 4.39 -15.89
C ASP A 127 -3.53 5.71 -15.19
N TYR A 128 -4.43 6.17 -14.35
CA TYR A 128 -4.20 7.24 -13.41
C TYR A 128 -4.43 6.73 -12.00
N TYR A 129 -3.40 6.79 -11.17
CA TYR A 129 -3.48 6.29 -9.80
C TYR A 129 -3.26 7.36 -8.74
N ILE A 130 -3.90 7.15 -7.61
CA ILE A 130 -3.71 7.91 -6.37
C ILE A 130 -3.44 6.89 -5.25
N LYS A 131 -2.22 6.90 -4.73
CA LYS A 131 -1.79 6.06 -3.61
C LYS A 131 -1.58 6.91 -2.38
N ASN A 132 -2.39 6.71 -1.35
CA ASN A 132 -2.27 7.35 -0.05
C ASN A 132 -1.74 6.31 0.95
N THR A 133 -0.57 6.56 1.52
CA THR A 133 -0.05 5.78 2.64
C THR A 133 -0.24 6.61 3.89
N SER A 134 -0.96 6.10 4.87
CA SER A 134 -1.25 6.73 6.15
C SER A 134 -0.74 5.88 7.31
N ASP A 135 -0.66 6.49 8.47
CA ASP A 135 -0.26 5.83 9.69
C ASP A 135 1.14 5.20 9.60
N ILE A 136 2.03 5.82 8.78
CA ILE A 136 3.42 5.39 8.64
C ILE A 136 4.11 5.52 9.99
N LEU A 137 4.81 4.46 10.36
CA LEU A 137 5.56 4.40 11.60
C LEU A 137 6.81 5.28 11.53
N LEU A 138 6.83 6.28 12.38
CA LEU A 138 7.98 7.17 12.53
C LEU A 138 8.36 7.26 14.02
N GLY A 139 9.67 7.25 14.29
CA GLY A 139 10.20 7.66 15.57
C GLY A 139 10.17 9.19 15.66
N TYR A 140 9.77 9.74 16.79
CA TYR A 140 9.88 11.17 17.04
C TYR A 140 10.99 11.44 18.05
N ASN A 141 11.69 12.58 17.89
CA ASN A 141 12.75 12.93 18.81
C ASN A 141 12.15 13.32 20.18
N VAL A 142 12.64 12.65 21.22
CA VAL A 142 12.31 12.98 22.61
C VAL A 142 13.45 13.84 23.15
N PRO A 143 13.18 14.94 23.85
CA PRO A 143 14.23 15.72 24.47
C PRO A 143 15.10 14.90 25.45
N VAL A 144 16.41 15.08 25.41
CA VAL A 144 17.38 14.29 26.22
C VAL A 144 17.09 14.40 27.69
N GLU A 145 16.54 15.54 28.13
CA GLU A 145 16.18 15.83 29.52
C GLU A 145 15.12 14.88 30.08
N THR A 146 14.38 14.17 29.22
CA THR A 146 13.40 13.14 29.66
C THR A 146 14.07 11.86 30.15
N GLY A 147 15.36 11.66 29.88
CA GLY A 147 16.06 10.42 30.18
C GLY A 147 15.70 9.24 29.29
N ILE A 148 14.88 9.43 28.27
CA ILE A 148 14.47 8.40 27.33
C ILE A 148 15.55 8.25 26.27
N TRP A 149 16.11 7.06 26.14
CA TRP A 149 17.20 6.80 25.21
C TRP A 149 16.76 6.63 23.75
N SER A 150 15.58 6.06 23.54
CA SER A 150 15.07 5.74 22.20
C SER A 150 13.64 6.24 22.03
N ALA A 151 13.39 6.92 20.93
CA ALA A 151 12.05 7.38 20.60
C ALA A 151 11.08 6.21 20.38
N PRO A 152 9.86 6.26 20.93
CA PRO A 152 8.82 5.28 20.57
C PRO A 152 8.38 5.50 19.14
N SER A 153 8.07 4.40 18.46
CA SER A 153 7.43 4.46 17.13
C SER A 153 5.97 4.89 17.26
N GLN A 154 5.52 5.78 16.38
CA GLN A 154 4.13 6.24 16.32
C GLN A 154 3.61 6.23 14.90
N ASN A 155 2.32 5.98 14.74
CA ASN A 155 1.60 6.02 13.46
C ASN A 155 1.21 7.46 13.12
N ILE A 156 2.16 8.27 12.60
CA ILE A 156 1.97 9.72 12.36
C ILE A 156 2.28 10.16 10.94
N GLY A 157 3.01 9.35 10.18
CA GLY A 157 3.43 9.72 8.83
C GLY A 157 2.32 9.56 7.80
N LYS A 158 2.31 10.45 6.80
CA LYS A 158 1.42 10.35 5.63
C LYS A 158 2.18 10.70 4.38
N VAL A 159 1.99 9.89 3.32
CA VAL A 159 2.56 10.14 1.99
C VAL A 159 1.49 9.94 0.94
N LYS A 160 1.42 10.85 -0.02
CA LYS A 160 0.54 10.74 -1.18
C LYS A 160 1.38 10.67 -2.45
N ASN A 161 1.16 9.63 -3.26
CA ASN A 161 1.74 9.48 -4.58
C ASN A 161 0.61 9.49 -5.60
N THR A 162 0.79 10.23 -6.69
CA THR A 162 -0.12 10.24 -7.83
C THR A 162 0.70 10.08 -9.09
N GLY A 163 0.19 9.36 -10.06
CA GLY A 163 0.91 9.16 -11.31
C GLY A 163 -0.02 8.81 -12.45
N PHE A 164 0.51 8.95 -13.65
CA PHE A 164 -0.09 8.51 -14.89
C PHE A 164 0.86 7.51 -15.55
N GLU A 165 0.34 6.36 -15.95
CA GLU A 165 1.08 5.32 -16.62
C GLU A 165 0.41 5.04 -17.97
N MET A 166 1.21 4.79 -19.02
CA MET A 166 0.71 4.45 -20.33
C MET A 166 1.59 3.38 -20.96
N ALA A 167 0.95 2.34 -21.50
CA ALA A 167 1.59 1.33 -22.31
C ALA A 167 0.98 1.32 -23.71
N LEU A 168 1.83 1.32 -24.72
CA LEU A 168 1.48 1.17 -26.13
C LEU A 168 2.09 -0.12 -26.64
N THR A 169 1.29 -0.95 -27.27
CA THR A 169 1.77 -2.19 -27.88
C THR A 169 1.29 -2.23 -29.33
N TYR A 170 2.24 -2.35 -30.25
CA TYR A 170 1.93 -2.55 -31.67
C TYR A 170 2.31 -3.95 -32.12
N ARG A 171 1.38 -4.62 -32.80
CA ARG A 171 1.58 -5.97 -33.38
C ARG A 171 1.45 -5.88 -34.89
N GLY A 172 2.49 -6.31 -35.58
CA GLY A 172 2.54 -6.32 -37.05
C GLY A 172 3.12 -7.61 -37.59
N ASN A 173 2.99 -7.77 -38.91
CA ASN A 173 3.61 -8.84 -39.68
C ASN A 173 4.22 -8.30 -40.96
N VAL A 174 5.35 -8.84 -41.35
CA VAL A 174 6.02 -8.58 -42.62
C VAL A 174 6.34 -9.95 -43.23
N GLY A 175 5.54 -10.39 -44.25
CA GLY A 175 5.60 -11.75 -44.72
C GLY A 175 5.25 -12.72 -43.58
N ASP A 176 6.11 -13.71 -43.33
CA ASP A 176 5.94 -14.71 -42.28
C ASP A 176 6.44 -14.25 -40.91
N LEU A 177 7.14 -13.11 -40.84
CA LEU A 177 7.66 -12.57 -39.58
C LEU A 177 6.58 -11.80 -38.84
N LYS A 178 6.26 -12.25 -37.63
CA LYS A 178 5.38 -11.55 -36.68
C LYS A 178 6.24 -10.82 -35.64
N TYR A 179 5.91 -9.56 -35.35
CA TYR A 179 6.62 -8.76 -34.38
C TYR A 179 5.65 -8.00 -33.45
N THR A 180 6.13 -7.74 -32.25
CA THR A 180 5.45 -6.94 -31.24
C THR A 180 6.44 -5.95 -30.64
N VAL A 181 6.05 -4.70 -30.58
CA VAL A 181 6.85 -3.60 -30.03
C VAL A 181 6.05 -2.93 -28.92
#